data_8113b8ed393a177950de39a01813554c
#
_entry.id   8113b8ed393a177950de39a01813554c
#
_cell.length_a   1.000
_cell.length_b   1.000
_cell.length_c   1.000
_cell.angle_alpha   90.00
_cell.angle_beta   90.00
_cell.angle_gamma   90.00
#
_symmetry.space_group_name_H-M   'P 1'
#
loop_
_entity.id
_entity.type
_entity.pdbx_description
1 polymer ?
#
loop_
_entity_poly.entity_id
_entity_poly.type
_entity_poly.pdbx_seq_one_letter_code
_entity_poly.pdbx_strand_id
1 'polypeptide(L)'
;MKIHLANQNDIRVYFPDSQKRPHVIDLGQKYLAYEQTRPVKKQNLFTPIIQDLLQQILECENNIAEGEAQRAVASDKVTKLEQRSKELVASMLKTIDAAFPDQPAKAQEWGFTTKKETANIRTPRNQKERLAVMKRYIAKEESRPEEERFTIPALAEVIDNFQTYRAAVYTRDDGQYQRQAHVNTSKALTKELAQYLQLAAGVIVGYDYRLKVSRDLQRWGYKVVEYRRGRKTEMNDAAPTDDSTNGSTNGSSASDVVTNLTDQDD
;
A
#
# COMPACT_ATOMS: atom_id res chain seq x y z
N MET A 1 -3.08 19.69 -15.02
CA MET A 1 -3.27 20.25 -16.39
C MET A 1 -3.39 19.08 -17.34
N LYS A 2 -4.43 19.01 -18.16
CA LYS A 2 -4.53 17.99 -19.24
C LYS A 2 -4.26 18.69 -20.56
N ILE A 3 -3.15 18.36 -21.19
CA ILE A 3 -2.81 18.88 -22.52
C ILE A 3 -3.48 17.95 -23.56
N HIS A 4 -4.39 18.49 -24.35
CA HIS A 4 -5.00 17.76 -25.44
C HIS A 4 -4.28 18.14 -26.73
N LEU A 5 -3.44 17.23 -27.23
CA LEU A 5 -2.81 17.35 -28.53
C LEU A 5 -3.72 16.67 -29.57
N ALA A 6 -4.45 17.46 -30.33
CA ALA A 6 -5.29 17.00 -31.40
C ALA A 6 -5.02 17.84 -32.65
N ASN A 7 -5.09 17.24 -33.83
CA ASN A 7 -4.97 17.92 -35.14
C ASN A 7 -6.33 17.87 -35.86
N GLN A 8 -6.50 18.73 -36.86
CA GLN A 8 -7.65 18.73 -37.79
C GLN A 8 -7.89 17.38 -38.48
N ASN A 9 -6.88 16.48 -38.50
CA ASN A 9 -6.91 15.15 -39.11
C ASN A 9 -7.33 14.04 -38.15
N ASP A 10 -8.05 14.34 -37.06
CA ASP A 10 -8.55 13.36 -36.08
C ASP A 10 -7.48 12.47 -35.42
N ILE A 11 -6.20 12.88 -35.44
CA ILE A 11 -5.10 12.22 -34.77
C ILE A 11 -5.01 12.75 -33.33
N ARG A 12 -5.01 11.86 -32.35
CA ARG A 12 -4.91 12.20 -30.91
C ARG A 12 -3.76 11.47 -30.25
N VAL A 13 -3.06 12.18 -29.36
CA VAL A 13 -2.04 11.59 -28.49
C VAL A 13 -2.69 11.24 -27.14
N TYR A 14 -2.49 10.02 -26.71
CA TYR A 14 -2.94 9.55 -25.41
C TYR A 14 -1.76 9.51 -24.45
N PHE A 15 -1.97 10.13 -23.28
CA PHE A 15 -1.04 10.08 -22.17
C PHE A 15 -1.53 9.04 -21.16
N PRO A 16 -0.63 8.29 -20.54
CA PRO A 16 -1.02 7.40 -19.47
C PRO A 16 -1.60 8.19 -18.29
N ASP A 17 -2.53 7.57 -17.57
CA ASP A 17 -3.02 8.10 -16.31
C ASP A 17 -1.85 8.19 -15.33
N SER A 18 -1.66 9.36 -14.71
CA SER A 18 -0.60 9.61 -13.73
C SER A 18 -0.69 8.71 -12.49
N GLN A 19 -1.85 8.10 -12.24
CA GLN A 19 -2.02 7.13 -11.16
C GLN A 19 -1.55 5.71 -11.56
N LYS A 20 -1.44 5.43 -12.86
CA LYS A 20 -0.94 4.15 -13.37
C LYS A 20 0.58 4.19 -13.52
N ARG A 21 1.28 4.16 -12.39
CA ARG A 21 2.73 4.29 -12.31
C ARG A 21 3.52 3.46 -13.33
N PRO A 22 3.26 2.14 -13.51
CA PRO A 22 4.02 1.35 -14.48
C PRO A 22 3.93 1.89 -15.92
N HIS A 23 2.77 2.40 -16.33
CA HIS A 23 2.59 2.95 -17.68
C HIS A 23 3.32 4.28 -17.88
N VAL A 24 3.43 5.10 -16.82
CA VAL A 24 4.17 6.38 -16.88
C VAL A 24 5.67 6.12 -16.97
N ILE A 25 6.17 5.16 -16.17
CA ILE A 25 7.58 4.75 -16.18
C ILE A 25 7.96 4.16 -17.54
N ASP A 26 7.16 3.23 -18.08
CA ASP A 26 7.38 2.63 -19.40
C ASP A 26 7.45 3.70 -20.51
N LEU A 27 6.51 4.66 -20.48
CA LEU A 27 6.56 5.79 -21.43
C LEU A 27 7.84 6.61 -21.25
N GLY A 28 8.24 6.92 -20.03
CA GLY A 28 9.47 7.68 -19.75
C GLY A 28 10.74 6.95 -20.22
N GLN A 29 10.81 5.65 -20.01
CA GLN A 29 11.93 4.82 -20.49
C GLN A 29 12.01 4.79 -22.02
N LYS A 30 10.88 4.58 -22.71
CA LYS A 30 10.80 4.62 -24.16
C LYS A 30 11.17 6.01 -24.72
N TYR A 31 10.70 7.06 -24.05
CA TYR A 31 11.04 8.42 -24.39
C TYR A 31 12.55 8.66 -24.32
N LEU A 32 13.20 8.33 -23.22
CA LEU A 32 14.64 8.47 -23.06
C LEU A 32 15.44 7.62 -24.05
N ALA A 33 15.04 6.38 -24.26
CA ALA A 33 15.69 5.49 -25.21
C ALA A 33 15.74 6.10 -26.61
N TYR A 34 14.65 6.72 -27.05
CA TYR A 34 14.65 7.40 -28.37
C TYR A 34 15.42 8.72 -28.34
N GLU A 35 15.28 9.55 -27.30
CA GLU A 35 16.03 10.81 -27.18
C GLU A 35 17.56 10.59 -27.20
N GLN A 36 18.04 9.51 -26.62
CA GLN A 36 19.46 9.15 -26.62
C GLN A 36 19.99 8.81 -28.03
N THR A 37 19.13 8.41 -28.96
CA THR A 37 19.53 8.21 -30.38
C THR A 37 19.64 9.52 -31.15
N ARG A 38 19.13 10.63 -30.60
CA ARG A 38 19.15 11.94 -31.24
C ARG A 38 20.43 12.71 -30.90
N PRO A 39 20.99 13.51 -31.84
CA PRO A 39 22.09 14.41 -31.52
C PRO A 39 21.72 15.33 -30.35
N VAL A 40 22.61 15.59 -29.42
CA VAL A 40 22.39 16.40 -28.21
C VAL A 40 21.70 17.74 -28.49
N LYS A 41 22.12 18.41 -29.57
CA LYS A 41 21.52 19.70 -30.01
C LYS A 41 20.07 19.60 -30.47
N LYS A 42 19.57 18.40 -30.75
CA LYS A 42 18.20 18.12 -31.18
C LYS A 42 17.37 17.42 -30.13
N GLN A 43 17.96 17.11 -28.97
CA GLN A 43 17.22 16.53 -27.85
C GLN A 43 16.27 17.56 -27.24
N ASN A 44 15.17 17.08 -26.70
CA ASN A 44 14.19 17.91 -26.04
C ASN A 44 14.76 18.53 -24.75
N LEU A 45 14.42 19.79 -24.48
CA LEU A 45 14.90 20.52 -23.30
C LEU A 45 14.51 19.85 -21.97
N PHE A 46 13.46 19.03 -21.94
CA PHE A 46 13.00 18.30 -20.73
C PHE A 46 13.69 16.94 -20.53
N THR A 47 14.50 16.48 -21.51
CA THR A 47 15.16 15.17 -21.44
C THR A 47 16.00 14.97 -20.17
N PRO A 48 16.83 15.93 -19.70
CA PRO A 48 17.58 15.77 -18.46
C PRO A 48 16.67 15.65 -17.22
N ILE A 49 15.58 16.41 -17.17
CA ILE A 49 14.63 16.39 -16.05
C ILE A 49 13.88 15.04 -16.02
N ILE A 50 13.44 14.56 -17.18
CA ILE A 50 12.76 13.25 -17.29
C ILE A 50 13.70 12.12 -16.87
N GLN A 51 14.98 12.20 -17.23
CA GLN A 51 15.99 11.23 -16.82
C GLN A 51 16.19 11.21 -15.31
N ASP A 52 16.35 12.37 -14.69
CA ASP A 52 16.52 12.50 -13.24
C ASP A 52 15.29 11.97 -12.46
N LEU A 53 14.07 12.36 -12.89
CA LEU A 53 12.84 11.87 -12.29
C LEU A 53 12.71 10.34 -12.39
N LEU A 54 13.06 9.74 -13.53
CA LEU A 54 13.04 8.28 -13.68
C LEU A 54 14.05 7.61 -12.75
N GLN A 55 15.25 8.15 -12.62
CA GLN A 55 16.26 7.62 -11.71
C GLN A 55 15.77 7.67 -10.26
N GLN A 56 15.23 8.80 -9.81
CA GLN A 56 14.68 8.95 -8.46
C GLN A 56 13.52 7.98 -8.20
N ILE A 57 12.65 7.74 -9.20
CA ILE A 57 11.56 6.76 -9.07
C ILE A 57 12.11 5.36 -8.90
N LEU A 58 13.12 4.95 -9.67
CA LEU A 58 13.75 3.62 -9.55
C LEU A 58 14.44 3.44 -8.21
N GLU A 59 15.12 4.46 -7.69
CA GLU A 59 15.69 4.45 -6.34
C GLU A 59 14.62 4.26 -5.27
N CYS A 60 13.48 4.96 -5.39
CA CYS A 60 12.34 4.73 -4.49
C CYS A 60 11.80 3.31 -4.58
N GLU A 61 11.75 2.69 -5.76
CA GLU A 61 11.29 1.30 -5.94
C GLU A 61 12.22 0.30 -5.26
N ASN A 62 13.53 0.50 -5.38
CA ASN A 62 14.53 -0.32 -4.68
C ASN A 62 14.37 -0.20 -3.16
N ASN A 63 14.24 1.02 -2.64
CA ASN A 63 14.04 1.27 -1.21
C ASN A 63 12.70 0.68 -0.69
N ILE A 64 11.65 0.68 -1.51
CA ILE A 64 10.37 0.00 -1.18
C ILE A 64 10.58 -1.50 -1.06
N ALA A 65 11.31 -2.12 -1.99
CA ALA A 65 11.60 -3.56 -1.97
C ALA A 65 12.47 -3.96 -0.77
N GLU A 66 13.49 -3.17 -0.45
CA GLU A 66 14.33 -3.37 0.74
C GLU A 66 13.54 -3.24 2.04
N GLY A 67 12.73 -2.18 2.18
CA GLY A 67 11.87 -1.98 3.35
C GLY A 67 10.86 -3.11 3.53
N GLU A 68 10.30 -3.65 2.44
CA GLU A 68 9.40 -4.80 2.49
C GLU A 68 10.13 -6.08 2.93
N ALA A 69 11.34 -6.34 2.43
CA ALA A 69 12.14 -7.48 2.84
C ALA A 69 12.51 -7.40 4.33
N GLN A 70 12.96 -6.25 4.80
CA GLN A 70 13.27 -6.02 6.22
C GLN A 70 12.03 -6.23 7.11
N ARG A 71 10.88 -5.68 6.69
CA ARG A 71 9.62 -5.85 7.40
C ARG A 71 9.19 -7.32 7.47
N ALA A 72 9.34 -8.08 6.39
CA ALA A 72 8.99 -9.50 6.36
C ALA A 72 9.83 -10.31 7.36
N VAL A 73 11.15 -10.14 7.33
CA VAL A 73 12.08 -10.81 8.28
C VAL A 73 11.76 -10.43 9.73
N ALA A 74 11.54 -9.13 9.98
CA ALA A 74 11.19 -8.65 11.32
C ALA A 74 9.83 -9.20 11.79
N SER A 75 8.84 -9.33 10.90
CA SER A 75 7.52 -9.90 11.19
C SER A 75 7.60 -11.35 11.64
N ASP A 76 8.39 -12.17 10.96
CA ASP A 76 8.61 -13.57 11.35
C ASP A 76 9.25 -13.68 12.74
N LYS A 77 10.25 -12.81 12.99
CA LYS A 77 10.88 -12.72 14.31
C LYS A 77 9.89 -12.30 15.40
N VAL A 78 9.06 -11.29 15.12
CA VAL A 78 7.99 -10.83 16.01
C VAL A 78 7.03 -11.94 16.33
N THR A 79 6.59 -12.74 15.36
CA THR A 79 5.65 -13.85 15.57
C THR A 79 6.20 -14.91 16.53
N LYS A 80 7.47 -15.30 16.36
CA LYS A 80 8.16 -16.26 17.22
C LYS A 80 8.31 -15.72 18.66
N LEU A 81 8.76 -14.47 18.80
CA LEU A 81 8.94 -13.83 20.09
C LEU A 81 7.61 -13.53 20.79
N GLU A 82 6.56 -13.26 20.04
CA GLU A 82 5.21 -13.10 20.57
C GLU A 82 4.71 -14.40 21.23
N GLN A 83 4.92 -15.54 20.59
CA GLN A 83 4.55 -16.82 21.18
C GLN A 83 5.33 -17.08 22.48
N ARG A 84 6.65 -16.86 22.47
CA ARG A 84 7.46 -16.99 23.69
C ARG A 84 7.04 -16.02 24.79
N SER A 85 6.69 -14.78 24.44
CA SER A 85 6.17 -13.79 25.39
C SER A 85 4.85 -14.22 26.03
N LYS A 86 3.95 -14.88 25.28
CA LYS A 86 2.69 -15.43 25.85
C LYS A 86 2.98 -16.50 26.91
N GLU A 87 3.93 -17.39 26.63
CA GLU A 87 4.36 -18.44 27.54
C GLU A 87 4.98 -17.87 28.82
N LEU A 88 5.90 -16.90 28.67
CA LEU A 88 6.53 -16.25 29.83
C LEU A 88 5.51 -15.50 30.69
N VAL A 89 4.61 -14.72 30.07
CA VAL A 89 3.56 -13.99 30.79
C VAL A 89 2.60 -14.94 31.50
N ALA A 90 2.26 -16.08 30.91
CA ALA A 90 1.46 -17.11 31.56
C ALA A 90 2.20 -17.76 32.74
N SER A 91 3.50 -17.98 32.61
CA SER A 91 4.36 -18.49 33.71
C SER A 91 4.46 -17.50 34.86
N MET A 92 4.72 -16.21 34.57
CA MET A 92 4.71 -15.11 35.54
C MET A 92 3.40 -15.10 36.34
N LEU A 93 2.27 -15.14 35.62
CA LEU A 93 0.95 -15.12 36.25
C LEU A 93 0.76 -16.30 37.20
N LYS A 94 1.10 -17.52 36.76
CA LYS A 94 1.00 -18.73 37.60
C LYS A 94 1.85 -18.64 38.87
N THR A 95 3.07 -18.10 38.74
CA THR A 95 3.99 -17.96 39.89
C THR A 95 3.47 -16.93 40.89
N ILE A 96 2.94 -15.79 40.40
CA ILE A 96 2.36 -14.74 41.25
C ILE A 96 1.09 -15.28 41.96
N ASP A 97 0.23 -15.98 41.26
CA ASP A 97 -0.99 -16.56 41.80
C ASP A 97 -0.69 -17.61 42.85
N ALA A 98 0.32 -18.45 42.63
CA ALA A 98 0.80 -19.43 43.61
C ALA A 98 1.45 -18.77 44.84
N ALA A 99 2.14 -17.65 44.67
CA ALA A 99 2.77 -16.94 45.79
C ALA A 99 1.77 -16.12 46.63
N PHE A 100 0.65 -15.69 46.04
CA PHE A 100 -0.35 -14.82 46.67
C PHE A 100 -1.79 -15.29 46.40
N PRO A 101 -2.18 -16.51 46.79
CA PRO A 101 -3.46 -17.11 46.40
C PRO A 101 -4.68 -16.31 46.89
N ASP A 102 -4.57 -15.67 48.05
CA ASP A 102 -5.67 -14.90 48.64
C ASP A 102 -5.60 -13.39 48.37
N GLN A 103 -4.62 -12.95 47.55
CA GLN A 103 -4.35 -11.53 47.29
C GLN A 103 -4.14 -11.24 45.81
N PRO A 104 -5.13 -11.50 44.95
CA PRO A 104 -4.98 -11.32 43.50
C PRO A 104 -4.64 -9.86 43.10
N ALA A 105 -5.00 -8.88 43.94
CA ALA A 105 -4.66 -7.49 43.75
C ALA A 105 -3.15 -7.23 43.76
N LYS A 106 -2.35 -8.06 44.44
CA LYS A 106 -0.88 -7.95 44.42
C LYS A 106 -0.27 -8.12 43.03
N ALA A 107 -0.90 -8.87 42.12
CA ALA A 107 -0.44 -9.02 40.76
C ALA A 107 -0.28 -7.67 40.00
N GLN A 108 -0.95 -6.62 40.50
CA GLN A 108 -0.81 -5.27 39.93
C GLN A 108 0.59 -4.70 40.14
N GLU A 109 1.32 -5.11 41.19
CA GLU A 109 2.71 -4.69 41.42
C GLU A 109 3.64 -5.15 40.29
N TRP A 110 3.34 -6.30 39.67
CA TRP A 110 4.05 -6.85 38.52
C TRP A 110 3.44 -6.43 37.16
N GLY A 111 2.45 -5.49 37.16
CA GLY A 111 1.88 -4.91 35.99
C GLY A 111 0.66 -5.62 35.40
N PHE A 112 0.16 -6.66 36.05
CA PHE A 112 -1.11 -7.26 35.67
C PHE A 112 -2.27 -6.37 36.10
N THR A 113 -3.39 -6.49 35.40
CA THR A 113 -4.63 -5.80 35.77
C THR A 113 -5.65 -6.81 36.33
N THR A 114 -6.43 -6.39 37.32
CA THR A 114 -7.52 -7.21 37.89
C THR A 114 -8.87 -6.66 37.43
N LYS A 115 -9.83 -7.56 37.29
CA LYS A 115 -11.23 -7.15 37.03
C LYS A 115 -11.82 -6.63 38.34
N LYS A 116 -12.46 -5.46 38.29
CA LYS A 116 -13.06 -4.83 39.48
C LYS A 116 -14.14 -5.68 40.15
N GLU A 117 -14.93 -6.40 39.33
CA GLU A 117 -16.10 -7.17 39.82
C GLU A 117 -15.77 -8.55 40.38
N THR A 118 -14.77 -9.23 39.82
CA THR A 118 -14.46 -10.63 40.15
C THR A 118 -13.09 -10.82 40.80
N ALA A 119 -12.32 -9.74 40.93
CA ALA A 119 -10.91 -9.74 41.35
C ALA A 119 -9.97 -10.65 40.51
N ASN A 120 -10.48 -11.25 39.44
CA ASN A 120 -9.68 -12.11 38.57
C ASN A 120 -8.59 -11.31 37.83
N ILE A 121 -7.39 -11.88 37.77
CA ILE A 121 -6.27 -11.28 37.04
C ILE A 121 -6.53 -11.42 35.52
N ARG A 122 -6.35 -10.31 34.80
CA ARG A 122 -6.51 -10.29 33.33
C ARG A 122 -5.17 -10.59 32.65
N THR A 123 -5.20 -11.55 31.75
CA THR A 123 -4.07 -11.79 30.85
C THR A 123 -4.00 -10.68 29.75
N PRO A 124 -2.80 -10.18 29.41
CA PRO A 124 -2.65 -9.19 28.35
C PRO A 124 -3.09 -9.78 27.00
N ARG A 125 -3.93 -9.02 26.27
CA ARG A 125 -4.57 -9.47 25.04
C ARG A 125 -3.75 -9.16 23.78
N ASN A 126 -3.01 -8.08 23.83
CA ASN A 126 -2.28 -7.59 22.67
C ASN A 126 -0.78 -7.42 22.97
N GLN A 127 0.00 -7.20 21.92
CA GLN A 127 1.44 -7.01 21.99
C GLN A 127 1.86 -5.89 22.95
N LYS A 128 1.17 -4.75 22.90
CA LYS A 128 1.49 -3.57 23.72
C LYS A 128 1.30 -3.85 25.21
N GLU A 129 0.22 -4.51 25.55
CA GLU A 129 -0.07 -4.91 26.93
C GLU A 129 0.95 -5.92 27.45
N ARG A 130 1.33 -6.93 26.63
CA ARG A 130 2.35 -7.92 27.01
C ARG A 130 3.70 -7.28 27.30
N LEU A 131 4.18 -6.39 26.40
CA LEU A 131 5.42 -5.66 26.63
C LEU A 131 5.35 -4.78 27.88
N ALA A 132 4.19 -4.16 28.16
CA ALA A 132 4.01 -3.35 29.36
C ALA A 132 4.07 -4.20 30.64
N VAL A 133 3.43 -5.38 30.65
CA VAL A 133 3.50 -6.33 31.76
C VAL A 133 4.93 -6.81 31.99
N MET A 134 5.62 -7.27 30.93
CA MET A 134 7.00 -7.73 31.03
C MET A 134 7.93 -6.64 31.57
N LYS A 135 7.79 -5.41 31.09
CA LYS A 135 8.57 -4.26 31.58
C LYS A 135 8.37 -4.04 33.09
N ARG A 136 7.11 -4.09 33.56
CA ARG A 136 6.81 -3.88 34.98
C ARG A 136 7.26 -5.06 35.83
N TYR A 137 7.10 -6.29 35.31
CA TYR A 137 7.62 -7.49 35.97
C TYR A 137 9.13 -7.40 36.20
N ILE A 138 9.90 -7.08 35.17
CA ILE A 138 11.35 -6.88 35.25
C ILE A 138 11.71 -5.84 36.32
N ALA A 139 11.09 -4.66 36.25
CA ALA A 139 11.37 -3.59 37.22
C ALA A 139 11.02 -3.98 38.66
N LYS A 140 9.93 -4.74 38.86
CA LYS A 140 9.55 -5.22 40.20
C LYS A 140 10.54 -6.26 40.71
N GLU A 141 10.90 -7.25 39.89
CA GLU A 141 11.85 -8.28 40.29
C GLU A 141 13.27 -7.72 40.54
N GLU A 142 13.73 -6.77 39.74
CA GLU A 142 15.00 -6.09 39.97
C GLU A 142 15.03 -5.28 41.26
N SER A 143 13.87 -4.76 41.73
CA SER A 143 13.77 -4.01 42.99
C SER A 143 13.76 -4.91 44.22
N ARG A 144 13.62 -6.22 44.05
CA ARG A 144 13.62 -7.19 45.16
C ARG A 144 15.03 -7.73 45.39
N PRO A 145 15.37 -8.09 46.65
CA PRO A 145 16.57 -8.87 46.95
C PRO A 145 16.65 -10.12 46.09
N GLU A 146 17.83 -10.53 45.69
CA GLU A 146 18.01 -11.66 44.76
C GLU A 146 17.44 -12.96 45.28
N GLU A 147 17.53 -13.17 46.60
CA GLU A 147 17.01 -14.34 47.33
C GLU A 147 15.48 -14.43 47.36
N GLU A 148 14.81 -13.30 47.17
CA GLU A 148 13.36 -13.20 47.16
C GLU A 148 12.76 -13.21 45.73
N ARG A 149 13.59 -13.13 44.71
CA ARG A 149 13.11 -13.11 43.31
C ARG A 149 12.50 -14.44 42.91
N PHE A 150 11.48 -14.38 42.08
CA PHE A 150 10.91 -15.57 41.49
C PHE A 150 11.94 -16.30 40.62
N THR A 151 12.06 -17.60 40.80
CA THR A 151 12.93 -18.44 39.97
C THR A 151 12.29 -18.89 38.69
N ILE A 152 10.96 -18.87 38.61
CA ILE A 152 10.17 -19.27 37.43
C ILE A 152 9.15 -18.17 37.11
N PRO A 153 9.21 -17.59 35.87
CA PRO A 153 10.28 -17.76 34.87
C PRO A 153 11.59 -17.09 35.33
N ALA A 154 12.73 -17.56 34.82
CA ALA A 154 14.01 -16.93 35.12
C ALA A 154 14.02 -15.46 34.62
N LEU A 155 14.38 -14.52 35.49
CA LEU A 155 14.39 -13.09 35.20
C LEU A 155 15.24 -12.76 33.97
N ALA A 156 16.40 -13.39 33.83
CA ALA A 156 17.29 -13.19 32.67
C ALA A 156 16.61 -13.55 31.34
N GLU A 157 15.79 -14.62 31.32
CA GLU A 157 15.05 -15.01 30.11
C GLU A 157 13.95 -14.01 29.79
N VAL A 158 13.28 -13.45 30.80
CA VAL A 158 12.27 -12.41 30.61
C VAL A 158 12.89 -11.14 30.03
N ILE A 159 14.05 -10.74 30.56
CA ILE A 159 14.79 -9.58 30.09
C ILE A 159 15.23 -9.76 28.63
N ASP A 160 15.84 -10.90 28.30
CA ASP A 160 16.29 -11.19 26.93
C ASP A 160 15.11 -11.19 25.95
N ASN A 161 14.03 -11.90 26.27
CA ASN A 161 12.84 -11.91 25.42
C ASN A 161 12.24 -10.52 25.27
N PHE A 162 12.11 -9.74 26.35
CA PHE A 162 11.57 -8.38 26.31
C PHE A 162 12.40 -7.46 25.40
N GLN A 163 13.72 -7.47 25.55
CA GLN A 163 14.61 -6.62 24.74
C GLN A 163 14.57 -7.00 23.27
N THR A 164 14.70 -8.30 22.98
CA THR A 164 14.70 -8.83 21.63
C THR A 164 13.35 -8.61 20.94
N TYR A 165 12.24 -8.83 21.67
CA TYR A 165 10.89 -8.61 21.14
C TYR A 165 10.63 -7.14 20.84
N ARG A 166 10.99 -6.26 21.77
CA ARG A 166 10.86 -4.80 21.58
C ARG A 166 11.68 -4.33 20.37
N ALA A 167 12.91 -4.80 20.23
CA ALA A 167 13.76 -4.45 19.08
C ALA A 167 13.17 -4.95 17.75
N ALA A 168 12.66 -6.20 17.71
CA ALA A 168 12.04 -6.74 16.50
C ALA A 168 10.77 -5.98 16.09
N VAL A 169 9.95 -5.57 17.07
CA VAL A 169 8.77 -4.72 16.82
C VAL A 169 9.18 -3.38 16.23
N TYR A 170 10.17 -2.74 16.83
CA TYR A 170 10.69 -1.45 16.33
C TYR A 170 11.18 -1.57 14.89
N THR A 171 11.98 -2.60 14.58
CA THR A 171 12.48 -2.82 13.21
C THR A 171 11.36 -3.05 12.20
N ARG A 172 10.32 -3.82 12.58
CA ARG A 172 9.14 -4.04 11.73
C ARG A 172 8.40 -2.75 11.44
N ASP A 173 8.15 -1.95 12.47
CA ASP A 173 7.38 -0.71 12.36
C ASP A 173 8.16 0.37 11.61
N ASP A 174 9.48 0.45 11.81
CA ASP A 174 10.38 1.33 11.05
C ASP A 174 10.41 0.94 9.58
N GLY A 175 10.57 -0.35 9.25
CA GLY A 175 10.51 -0.82 7.86
C GLY A 175 9.18 -0.48 7.18
N GLN A 176 8.05 -0.57 7.90
CA GLN A 176 6.75 -0.15 7.38
C GLN A 176 6.69 1.37 7.14
N TYR A 177 7.23 2.17 8.04
CA TYR A 177 7.29 3.63 7.90
C TYR A 177 8.14 4.04 6.69
N GLN A 178 9.35 3.49 6.56
CA GLN A 178 10.25 3.76 5.44
C GLN A 178 9.61 3.41 4.10
N ARG A 179 9.04 2.20 4.01
CA ARG A 179 8.30 1.77 2.83
C ARG A 179 7.19 2.76 2.45
N GLN A 180 6.39 3.20 3.43
CA GLN A 180 5.28 4.13 3.17
C GLN A 180 5.77 5.49 2.70
N ALA A 181 6.87 6.00 3.26
CA ALA A 181 7.50 7.25 2.84
C ALA A 181 7.94 7.18 1.37
N HIS A 182 8.67 6.12 0.99
CA HIS A 182 9.12 5.92 -0.38
C HIS A 182 7.96 5.70 -1.38
N VAL A 183 6.88 5.03 -0.98
CA VAL A 183 5.65 4.90 -1.80
C VAL A 183 5.04 6.27 -2.09
N ASN A 184 4.96 7.14 -1.09
CA ASN A 184 4.39 8.47 -1.26
C ASN A 184 5.29 9.35 -2.14
N THR A 185 6.60 9.31 -1.95
CA THR A 185 7.59 10.02 -2.78
C THR A 185 7.50 9.53 -4.24
N SER A 186 7.51 8.22 -4.47
CA SER A 186 7.40 7.65 -5.82
C SER A 186 6.10 8.04 -6.53
N LYS A 187 4.96 8.14 -5.80
CA LYS A 187 3.70 8.64 -6.36
C LYS A 187 3.81 10.10 -6.81
N ALA A 188 4.44 10.97 -5.99
CA ALA A 188 4.62 12.38 -6.32
C ALA A 188 5.52 12.55 -7.57
N LEU A 189 6.67 11.88 -7.59
CA LEU A 189 7.61 11.89 -8.72
C LEU A 189 6.97 11.35 -10.00
N THR A 190 6.17 10.28 -9.91
CA THR A 190 5.45 9.74 -11.07
C THR A 190 4.45 10.74 -11.66
N LYS A 191 3.75 11.48 -10.80
CA LYS A 191 2.83 12.54 -11.26
C LYS A 191 3.58 13.66 -11.96
N GLU A 192 4.72 14.05 -11.43
CA GLU A 192 5.60 15.06 -12.01
C GLU A 192 6.17 14.59 -13.34
N LEU A 193 6.69 13.36 -13.41
CA LEU A 193 7.16 12.74 -14.66
C LEU A 193 6.08 12.74 -15.74
N ALA A 194 4.83 12.39 -15.40
CA ALA A 194 3.72 12.42 -16.33
C ALA A 194 3.46 13.82 -16.89
N GLN A 195 3.64 14.88 -16.07
CA GLN A 195 3.52 16.27 -16.52
C GLN A 195 4.65 16.67 -17.49
N TYR A 196 5.91 16.33 -17.17
CA TYR A 196 7.03 16.62 -18.06
C TYR A 196 6.94 15.85 -19.37
N LEU A 197 6.47 14.62 -19.38
CA LEU A 197 6.21 13.87 -20.61
C LEU A 197 5.12 14.51 -21.47
N GLN A 198 4.09 15.10 -20.87
CA GLN A 198 3.07 15.87 -21.61
C GLN A 198 3.66 17.17 -22.20
N LEU A 199 4.47 17.90 -21.44
CA LEU A 199 5.15 19.10 -21.90
C LEU A 199 6.14 18.77 -23.03
N ALA A 200 6.91 17.69 -22.88
CA ALA A 200 7.84 17.21 -23.89
C ALA A 200 7.13 16.89 -25.21
N ALA A 201 5.98 16.21 -25.15
CA ALA A 201 5.17 15.97 -26.34
C ALA A 201 4.70 17.27 -27.00
N GLY A 202 4.32 18.28 -26.21
CA GLY A 202 3.94 19.61 -26.71
C GLY A 202 5.09 20.29 -27.45
N VAL A 203 6.31 20.24 -26.90
CA VAL A 203 7.52 20.81 -27.55
C VAL A 203 7.85 20.06 -28.85
N ILE A 204 7.79 18.72 -28.84
CA ILE A 204 8.03 17.91 -30.05
C ILE A 204 7.03 18.27 -31.15
N VAL A 205 5.73 18.36 -30.84
CA VAL A 205 4.69 18.73 -31.79
C VAL A 205 4.91 20.17 -32.29
N GLY A 206 5.25 21.09 -31.40
CA GLY A 206 5.47 22.51 -31.79
C GLY A 206 6.70 22.71 -32.63
N TYR A 207 7.82 22.15 -32.21
CA TYR A 207 9.13 22.41 -32.82
C TYR A 207 9.47 21.46 -33.97
N ASP A 208 9.39 20.12 -33.72
CA ASP A 208 9.79 19.14 -34.73
C ASP A 208 8.73 18.97 -35.83
N TYR A 209 7.44 19.11 -35.49
CA TYR A 209 6.33 18.85 -36.42
C TYR A 209 5.50 20.09 -36.78
N ARG A 210 5.96 21.29 -36.47
CA ARG A 210 5.32 22.58 -36.86
C ARG A 210 3.82 22.58 -36.52
N LEU A 211 3.48 22.26 -35.27
CA LEU A 211 2.12 22.20 -34.73
C LEU A 211 1.21 21.08 -35.32
N LYS A 212 1.78 20.14 -36.07
CA LYS A 212 1.03 18.99 -36.58
C LYS A 212 1.29 17.75 -35.73
N VAL A 213 0.24 17.11 -35.27
CA VAL A 213 0.38 15.81 -34.58
C VAL A 213 0.74 14.74 -35.61
N SER A 214 1.89 14.08 -35.44
CA SER A 214 2.39 13.04 -36.32
C SER A 214 2.34 11.67 -35.64
N ARG A 215 2.18 10.61 -36.44
CA ARG A 215 2.36 9.21 -35.98
C ARG A 215 3.79 8.96 -35.48
N ASP A 216 4.77 9.72 -35.93
CA ASP A 216 6.16 9.60 -35.51
C ASP A 216 6.36 9.80 -34.00
N LEU A 217 5.41 10.43 -33.29
CA LEU A 217 5.41 10.51 -31.82
C LEU A 217 5.46 9.12 -31.15
N GLN A 218 5.06 8.06 -31.85
CA GLN A 218 5.19 6.67 -31.38
C GLN A 218 6.66 6.26 -31.17
N ARG A 219 7.63 6.91 -31.83
CA ARG A 219 9.06 6.67 -31.62
C ARG A 219 9.50 7.00 -30.18
N TRP A 220 8.87 8.00 -29.57
CA TRP A 220 9.05 8.36 -28.16
C TRP A 220 8.18 7.54 -27.20
N GLY A 221 7.43 6.53 -27.71
CA GLY A 221 6.55 5.70 -26.92
C GLY A 221 5.14 6.26 -26.71
N TYR A 222 4.80 7.44 -27.27
CA TYR A 222 3.44 7.98 -27.14
C TYR A 222 2.43 7.15 -27.92
N LYS A 223 1.27 6.90 -27.31
CA LYS A 223 0.16 6.23 -28.00
C LYS A 223 -0.58 7.23 -28.88
N VAL A 224 -0.51 7.04 -30.18
CA VAL A 224 -1.18 7.90 -31.19
C VAL A 224 -2.31 7.10 -31.83
N VAL A 225 -3.52 7.66 -31.83
CA VAL A 225 -4.72 7.02 -32.41
C VAL A 225 -5.37 7.96 -33.40
N GLU A 226 -5.72 7.43 -34.56
CA GLU A 226 -6.55 8.12 -35.56
C GLU A 226 -8.02 7.76 -35.32
N TYR A 227 -8.84 8.78 -35.19
CA TYR A 227 -10.29 8.65 -35.22
C TYR A 227 -10.75 8.81 -36.70
N ARG A 228 -11.12 7.73 -37.32
CA ARG A 228 -11.87 7.84 -38.57
C ARG A 228 -13.25 8.39 -38.19
N ARG A 229 -13.59 9.61 -38.64
CA ARG A 229 -14.97 10.06 -38.61
C ARG A 229 -15.79 9.04 -39.38
N GLY A 230 -16.65 8.32 -38.68
CA GLY A 230 -17.62 7.42 -39.29
C GLY A 230 -18.38 8.23 -40.37
N ARG A 231 -18.30 7.77 -41.63
CA ARG A 231 -19.16 8.26 -42.70
C ARG A 231 -20.58 8.10 -42.15
N LYS A 232 -21.29 9.22 -41.88
CA LYS A 232 -22.74 9.20 -41.69
C LYS A 232 -23.29 8.53 -42.92
N THR A 233 -23.67 7.28 -42.84
CA THR A 233 -24.55 6.68 -43.81
C THR A 233 -25.86 7.41 -43.61
N GLU A 234 -26.21 8.28 -44.58
CA GLU A 234 -27.55 8.79 -44.70
C GLU A 234 -28.43 7.56 -44.88
N MET A 235 -29.09 7.16 -43.81
CA MET A 235 -30.22 6.23 -43.91
C MET A 235 -31.32 7.03 -44.59
N ASN A 236 -31.53 6.73 -45.91
CA ASN A 236 -32.75 7.08 -46.60
C ASN A 236 -33.94 6.61 -45.72
N ASP A 237 -34.75 7.59 -45.37
CA ASP A 237 -36.10 7.38 -44.83
C ASP A 237 -36.92 6.66 -45.94
N ALA A 238 -37.01 5.35 -45.85
CA ALA A 238 -38.08 4.57 -46.46
C ALA A 238 -39.03 4.19 -45.34
N ALA A 239 -40.17 4.80 -45.33
CA ALA A 239 -41.28 4.52 -44.39
C ALA A 239 -41.62 3.02 -44.39
N PRO A 240 -41.81 2.38 -43.23
CA PRO A 240 -42.41 1.06 -43.17
C PRO A 240 -43.93 1.18 -43.29
N THR A 241 -44.48 0.53 -44.29
CA THR A 241 -45.88 0.14 -44.40
C THR A 241 -46.23 -0.82 -43.26
N ASP A 242 -47.34 -0.53 -42.60
CA ASP A 242 -48.05 -1.41 -41.68
C ASP A 242 -48.30 -2.78 -42.31
N ASP A 243 -48.04 -3.85 -41.58
CA ASP A 243 -48.93 -5.01 -41.62
C ASP A 243 -48.97 -5.73 -40.26
N SER A 244 -50.16 -5.81 -39.77
CA SER A 244 -50.58 -6.47 -38.55
C SER A 244 -50.52 -7.98 -38.71
N THR A 245 -50.08 -8.71 -37.68
CA THR A 245 -50.84 -9.90 -37.18
C THR A 245 -50.20 -10.51 -35.92
N ASN A 246 -50.96 -10.49 -34.88
CA ASN A 246 -51.26 -11.50 -33.84
C ASN A 246 -50.26 -12.66 -33.59
N GLY A 247 -50.00 -12.87 -32.31
CA GLY A 247 -49.53 -14.16 -31.80
C GLY A 247 -49.15 -14.13 -30.32
N SER A 248 -50.15 -14.34 -29.49
CA SER A 248 -50.13 -14.67 -28.06
C SER A 248 -49.21 -15.88 -27.74
N THR A 249 -48.52 -15.87 -26.60
CA THR A 249 -48.64 -16.82 -25.46
C THR A 249 -47.44 -16.73 -24.51
N ASN A 250 -47.73 -16.38 -23.28
CA ASN A 250 -47.56 -17.11 -22.00
C ASN A 250 -46.24 -17.80 -21.65
N GLY A 251 -45.87 -17.52 -20.41
CA GLY A 251 -45.11 -18.39 -19.52
C GLY A 251 -44.07 -17.62 -18.71
N SER A 252 -44.38 -17.10 -17.58
CA SER A 252 -44.49 -17.67 -16.25
C SER A 252 -43.13 -17.98 -15.60
N SER A 253 -42.95 -17.33 -14.54
CA SER A 253 -42.58 -17.65 -13.15
C SER A 253 -41.11 -17.54 -12.79
N ALA A 254 -40.92 -16.68 -11.85
CA ALA A 254 -40.75 -16.87 -10.41
C ALA A 254 -39.27 -17.13 -10.05
N SER A 255 -38.74 -16.55 -9.13
CA SER A 255 -38.93 -16.13 -7.76
C SER A 255 -37.55 -16.02 -7.10
N ASP A 256 -37.41 -14.95 -6.34
CA ASP A 256 -36.93 -14.93 -4.95
C ASP A 256 -35.50 -15.42 -4.66
N VAL A 257 -34.69 -14.77 -3.86
CA VAL A 257 -34.90 -14.39 -2.46
C VAL A 257 -33.85 -13.33 -2.06
N VAL A 258 -34.36 -12.25 -1.54
CA VAL A 258 -33.65 -11.28 -0.69
C VAL A 258 -33.46 -11.93 0.67
N THR A 259 -32.28 -11.81 1.26
CA THR A 259 -32.15 -11.85 2.72
C THR A 259 -31.19 -10.77 3.21
N ASN A 260 -31.78 -9.70 3.70
CA ASN A 260 -31.22 -8.80 4.69
C ASN A 260 -31.03 -9.56 6.00
N LEU A 261 -29.94 -9.32 6.68
CA LEU A 261 -29.86 -9.48 8.13
C LEU A 261 -29.03 -8.32 8.71
N THR A 262 -29.78 -7.35 9.17
CA THR A 262 -29.46 -6.44 10.27
C THR A 262 -29.59 -7.24 11.58
N ASP A 263 -28.65 -7.04 12.50
CA ASP A 263 -28.81 -7.07 13.95
C ASP A 263 -27.65 -6.25 14.52
N GLN A 264 -27.91 -5.27 15.08
CA GLN A 264 -28.23 -4.52 16.30
C GLN A 264 -28.16 -5.33 17.61
N ASP A 265 -27.51 -4.70 18.57
CA ASP A 265 -27.63 -4.73 20.03
C ASP A 265 -27.08 -5.97 20.76
N ASP A 266 -26.09 -5.77 21.63
CA ASP A 266 -26.00 -5.32 23.06
C ASP A 266 -24.56 -5.27 23.56
#